data_2fb24ac0716440c92da19f1fe5353718
#
_entry.id   2fb24ac0716440c92da19f1fe5353718
#
_cell.length_a   1.000
_cell.length_b   1.000
_cell.length_c   1.000
_cell.angle_alpha   90.00
_cell.angle_beta   90.00
_cell.angle_gamma   90.00
#
_symmetry.space_group_name_H-M   'P 1'
#
loop_
_entity.id
_entity.type
_entity.pdbx_description
1 polymer ?
#
loop_
_entity_poly.entity_id
_entity_poly.type
_entity_poly.pdbx_seq_one_letter_code
_entity_poly.pdbx_strand_id
1 'polypeptide(L)'
;MLIDILLATYNGEKFIKEQIDSLFSQSLTDWHLYINDDNSTDNTFEILKEYQGKYPDKITLSKSSSPLGAKGNFFKLIEFSKSEYIMFCDQDDVWHSDKIEKTFKKMLETENGNTDVPVLVHTDLCVVDENLNTINPSYFKLSRIKNETALNRAIVQNCVTGCTIMVNKALLKLAGDTNENVIMHDWWLYLIASAFGKIEFLNEATIKYRQHSKNEVGAKGLKYRKNSELKNSLLKTYNQTEYFCSAFENRLSENQKVLLKEYINLQNYSKIKKIRTIVKYRFFKHSLLRKIIHLLVC
;
A
#
# COMPACT_ATOMS: atom_id res chain seq x y z
N MET A 1 -16.51 17.16 -0.76
CA MET A 1 -15.39 16.69 -1.62
C MET A 1 -15.53 15.21 -1.87
N LEU A 2 -15.18 14.78 -3.06
CA LEU A 2 -15.41 13.41 -3.53
C LEU A 2 -14.30 12.46 -3.10
N ILE A 3 -13.05 12.95 -3.03
CA ILE A 3 -11.86 12.14 -2.77
C ILE A 3 -11.07 12.72 -1.61
N ASP A 4 -10.67 11.89 -0.65
CA ASP A 4 -9.70 12.25 0.37
C ASP A 4 -8.31 11.74 -0.02
N ILE A 5 -7.31 12.61 0.07
CA ILE A 5 -5.90 12.26 -0.11
C ILE A 5 -5.27 12.26 1.28
N LEU A 6 -4.67 11.15 1.66
CA LEU A 6 -4.04 10.93 2.96
C LEU A 6 -2.52 11.00 2.82
N LEU A 7 -1.92 12.09 3.30
CA LEU A 7 -0.49 12.36 3.21
C LEU A 7 0.18 12.14 4.57
N ALA A 8 1.00 11.12 4.68
CA ALA A 8 1.82 10.85 5.87
C ALA A 8 3.19 11.52 5.73
N THR A 9 3.62 12.28 6.74
CA THR A 9 4.90 13.00 6.71
C THR A 9 5.75 12.71 7.95
N TYR A 10 7.08 12.64 7.74
CA TYR A 10 8.10 12.58 8.78
C TYR A 10 9.47 13.01 8.22
N ASN A 11 10.03 14.13 8.70
CA ASN A 11 11.33 14.66 8.27
C ASN A 11 11.47 14.74 6.74
N GLY A 12 10.47 15.34 6.08
CA GLY A 12 10.33 15.42 4.63
C GLY A 12 10.62 16.80 4.03
N GLU A 13 11.24 17.73 4.76
CA GLU A 13 11.43 19.13 4.35
C GLU A 13 11.99 19.29 2.94
N LYS A 14 12.81 18.34 2.50
CA LYS A 14 13.51 18.39 1.22
C LYS A 14 12.56 18.26 0.00
N PHE A 15 11.48 17.48 0.14
CA PHE A 15 10.67 17.05 -1.00
C PHE A 15 9.18 17.42 -0.88
N ILE A 16 8.71 17.72 0.34
CA ILE A 16 7.29 17.89 0.63
C ILE A 16 6.62 19.00 -0.19
N LYS A 17 7.35 20.07 -0.54
CA LYS A 17 6.83 21.16 -1.39
C LYS A 17 6.48 20.65 -2.78
N GLU A 18 7.40 19.94 -3.44
CA GLU A 18 7.18 19.38 -4.78
C GLU A 18 6.01 18.40 -4.78
N GLN A 19 5.90 17.57 -3.73
CA GLN A 19 4.78 16.65 -3.60
C GLN A 19 3.45 17.39 -3.49
N ILE A 20 3.32 18.37 -2.60
CA ILE A 20 2.07 19.13 -2.42
C ILE A 20 1.73 19.91 -3.70
N ASP A 21 2.71 20.56 -4.34
CA ASP A 21 2.50 21.29 -5.59
C ASP A 21 1.97 20.35 -6.70
N SER A 22 2.43 19.10 -6.73
CA SER A 22 1.92 18.09 -7.68
C SER A 22 0.46 17.71 -7.43
N LEU A 23 -0.03 17.78 -6.18
CA LEU A 23 -1.45 17.59 -5.85
C LEU A 23 -2.28 18.78 -6.33
N PHE A 24 -1.79 20.01 -6.14
CA PHE A 24 -2.49 21.20 -6.61
C PHE A 24 -2.51 21.34 -8.14
N SER A 25 -1.66 20.61 -8.86
CA SER A 25 -1.64 20.56 -10.33
C SER A 25 -2.54 19.49 -10.93
N GLN A 26 -3.34 18.77 -10.15
CA GLN A 26 -4.20 17.71 -10.64
C GLN A 26 -5.37 18.25 -11.48
N SER A 27 -5.69 17.54 -12.60
CA SER A 27 -6.80 17.88 -13.50
C SER A 27 -8.16 17.75 -12.81
N LEU A 28 -8.34 16.73 -11.96
CA LEU A 28 -9.52 16.59 -11.11
C LEU A 28 -9.25 17.28 -9.78
N THR A 29 -10.08 18.29 -9.46
CA THR A 29 -9.85 19.18 -8.31
C THR A 29 -10.79 18.96 -7.12
N ASP A 30 -11.79 18.06 -7.24
CA ASP A 30 -12.72 17.76 -6.12
C ASP A 30 -12.15 16.75 -5.12
N TRP A 31 -11.08 17.16 -4.45
CA TRP A 31 -10.41 16.39 -3.40
C TRP A 31 -10.13 17.25 -2.17
N HIS A 32 -9.89 16.58 -1.03
CA HIS A 32 -9.40 17.18 0.21
C HIS A 32 -8.12 16.48 0.67
N LEU A 33 -7.15 17.23 1.20
CA LEU A 33 -5.87 16.72 1.66
C LEU A 33 -5.85 16.66 3.20
N TYR A 34 -5.80 15.46 3.74
CA TYR A 34 -5.52 15.22 5.15
C TYR A 34 -4.04 14.93 5.32
N ILE A 35 -3.38 15.69 6.17
CA ILE A 35 -1.96 15.53 6.47
C ILE A 35 -1.81 15.22 7.95
N ASN A 36 -1.04 14.19 8.28
CA ASN A 36 -0.54 14.00 9.64
C ASN A 36 1.00 13.98 9.63
N ASP A 37 1.57 14.93 10.35
CA ASP A 37 3.01 14.98 10.60
C ASP A 37 3.35 14.09 11.80
N ASP A 38 4.22 13.12 11.58
CA ASP A 38 4.61 12.12 12.60
C ASP A 38 5.70 12.65 13.54
N ASN A 39 5.51 13.88 14.05
CA ASN A 39 6.41 14.55 14.95
C ASN A 39 7.79 14.86 14.34
N SER A 40 7.81 15.45 13.15
CA SER A 40 9.03 15.89 12.47
C SER A 40 9.86 16.85 13.34
N THR A 41 11.17 16.75 13.19
CA THR A 41 12.18 17.55 13.87
C THR A 41 12.89 18.55 12.95
N ASP A 42 12.62 18.46 11.63
CA ASP A 42 13.07 19.42 10.61
C ASP A 42 11.96 20.46 10.30
N ASN A 43 12.11 21.23 9.23
CA ASN A 43 11.14 22.26 8.85
C ASN A 43 9.84 21.73 8.20
N THR A 44 9.63 20.40 8.13
CA THR A 44 8.45 19.80 7.49
C THR A 44 7.15 20.41 8.00
N PHE A 45 6.96 20.45 9.32
CA PHE A 45 5.70 20.92 9.91
C PHE A 45 5.43 22.41 9.64
N GLU A 46 6.47 23.25 9.64
CA GLU A 46 6.32 24.68 9.32
C GLU A 46 5.92 24.87 7.86
N ILE A 47 6.54 24.13 6.94
CA ILE A 47 6.16 24.14 5.52
C ILE A 47 4.67 23.73 5.35
N LEU A 48 4.23 22.70 6.06
CA LEU A 48 2.85 22.24 6.00
C LEU A 48 1.86 23.29 6.52
N LYS A 49 2.21 24.02 7.59
CA LYS A 49 1.40 25.14 8.10
C LYS A 49 1.26 26.28 7.08
N GLU A 50 2.32 26.60 6.34
CA GLU A 50 2.27 27.60 5.26
C GLU A 50 1.24 27.18 4.19
N TYR A 51 1.26 25.91 3.74
CA TYR A 51 0.29 25.41 2.78
C TYR A 51 -1.13 25.38 3.33
N GLN A 52 -1.33 24.96 4.58
CA GLN A 52 -2.64 25.01 5.24
C GLN A 52 -3.16 26.45 5.33
N GLY A 53 -2.32 27.41 5.70
CA GLY A 53 -2.69 28.84 5.76
C GLY A 53 -3.08 29.39 4.39
N LYS A 54 -2.45 28.92 3.31
CA LYS A 54 -2.76 29.32 1.93
C LYS A 54 -4.05 28.64 1.39
N TYR A 55 -4.34 27.42 1.84
CA TYR A 55 -5.45 26.60 1.33
C TYR A 55 -6.27 25.98 2.47
N PRO A 56 -6.86 26.81 3.37
CA PRO A 56 -7.53 26.33 4.60
C PRO A 56 -8.72 25.42 4.32
N ASP A 57 -9.41 25.61 3.20
CA ASP A 57 -10.59 24.80 2.82
C ASP A 57 -10.22 23.46 2.15
N LYS A 58 -8.93 23.30 1.78
CA LYS A 58 -8.42 22.13 1.06
C LYS A 58 -7.53 21.23 1.92
N ILE A 59 -6.96 21.75 2.99
CA ILE A 59 -5.97 21.04 3.81
C ILE A 59 -6.42 20.97 5.26
N THR A 60 -6.48 19.76 5.79
CA THR A 60 -6.55 19.50 7.22
C THR A 60 -5.20 18.96 7.69
N LEU A 61 -4.53 19.71 8.57
CA LEU A 61 -3.21 19.35 9.11
C LEU A 61 -3.33 18.94 10.56
N SER A 62 -2.70 17.84 10.91
CA SER A 62 -2.51 17.37 12.28
C SER A 62 -1.04 17.01 12.54
N LYS A 63 -0.67 16.95 13.82
CA LYS A 63 0.66 16.50 14.26
C LYS A 63 0.50 15.45 15.36
N SER A 64 1.27 14.38 15.27
CA SER A 64 1.34 13.38 16.33
C SER A 64 2.14 13.88 17.53
N SER A 65 1.73 13.54 18.75
CA SER A 65 2.47 13.87 19.98
C SER A 65 3.73 13.01 20.14
N SER A 66 3.75 11.85 19.52
CA SER A 66 4.90 10.93 19.48
C SER A 66 4.93 10.20 18.14
N PRO A 67 6.08 9.71 17.68
CA PRO A 67 6.19 8.98 16.41
C PRO A 67 5.36 7.70 16.41
N LEU A 68 4.54 7.54 15.37
CA LEU A 68 3.70 6.37 15.11
C LEU A 68 4.36 5.40 14.10
N GLY A 69 5.35 5.89 13.35
CA GLY A 69 5.89 5.25 12.16
C GLY A 69 4.91 5.29 10.98
N ALA A 70 5.40 5.00 9.77
CA ALA A 70 4.60 5.13 8.55
C ALA A 70 3.27 4.37 8.64
N LYS A 71 3.28 3.12 9.13
CA LYS A 71 2.06 2.32 9.32
C LYS A 71 1.05 3.04 10.23
N GLY A 72 1.44 3.40 11.43
CA GLY A 72 0.56 4.06 12.40
C GLY A 72 0.05 5.40 11.90
N ASN A 73 0.89 6.16 11.19
CA ASN A 73 0.54 7.43 10.62
C ASN A 73 -0.58 7.29 9.56
N PHE A 74 -0.47 6.32 8.63
CA PHE A 74 -1.53 6.07 7.64
C PHE A 74 -2.83 5.58 8.28
N PHE A 75 -2.79 4.70 9.29
CA PHE A 75 -4.01 4.27 9.97
C PHE A 75 -4.70 5.42 10.71
N LYS A 76 -3.94 6.29 11.35
CA LYS A 76 -4.49 7.51 11.95
C LYS A 76 -5.15 8.42 10.90
N LEU A 77 -4.55 8.56 9.72
CA LEU A 77 -5.14 9.35 8.63
C LEU A 77 -6.44 8.74 8.10
N ILE A 78 -6.54 7.41 8.05
CA ILE A 78 -7.78 6.71 7.64
C ILE A 78 -8.95 7.09 8.56
N GLU A 79 -8.72 7.29 9.87
CA GLU A 79 -9.76 7.69 10.82
C GLU A 79 -10.34 9.09 10.53
N PHE A 80 -9.57 9.97 9.91
CA PHE A 80 -10.02 11.32 9.53
C PHE A 80 -10.82 11.35 8.23
N SER A 81 -10.69 10.32 7.39
CA SER A 81 -11.33 10.27 6.08
C SER A 81 -12.86 10.20 6.19
N LYS A 82 -13.53 11.00 5.36
CA LYS A 82 -15.01 11.10 5.32
C LYS A 82 -15.58 10.83 3.94
N SER A 83 -14.74 10.92 2.90
CA SER A 83 -15.16 10.78 1.51
C SER A 83 -15.45 9.32 1.12
N GLU A 84 -16.08 9.14 -0.04
CA GLU A 84 -16.36 7.82 -0.58
C GLU A 84 -15.12 7.15 -1.18
N TYR A 85 -14.12 7.96 -1.59
CA TYR A 85 -12.89 7.48 -2.22
C TYR A 85 -11.67 8.06 -1.53
N ILE A 86 -10.65 7.23 -1.34
CA ILE A 86 -9.44 7.57 -0.60
C ILE A 86 -8.21 7.20 -1.40
N MET A 87 -7.24 8.10 -1.45
CA MET A 87 -5.90 7.88 -2.00
C MET A 87 -4.84 8.08 -0.93
N PHE A 88 -3.75 7.32 -1.00
CA PHE A 88 -2.62 7.44 -0.09
C PHE A 88 -1.46 8.13 -0.79
N CYS A 89 -0.74 8.96 -0.06
CA CYS A 89 0.30 9.82 -0.59
C CYS A 89 1.53 9.77 0.32
N ASP A 90 2.70 9.44 -0.25
CA ASP A 90 3.98 9.58 0.41
C ASP A 90 4.49 11.02 0.24
N GLN A 91 5.40 11.48 1.09
CA GLN A 91 5.84 12.89 1.17
C GLN A 91 6.88 13.31 0.13
N ASP A 92 7.44 12.37 -0.62
CA ASP A 92 8.71 12.52 -1.36
C ASP A 92 8.60 12.21 -2.86
N ASP A 93 7.38 11.97 -3.35
CA ASP A 93 7.09 11.66 -4.74
C ASP A 93 6.67 12.94 -5.53
N VAL A 94 6.34 12.74 -6.81
CA VAL A 94 5.65 13.74 -7.64
C VAL A 94 4.57 13.04 -8.46
N TRP A 95 3.31 13.44 -8.28
CA TRP A 95 2.19 12.87 -9.01
C TRP A 95 2.07 13.47 -10.42
N HIS A 96 1.76 12.66 -11.42
CA HIS A 96 1.35 13.16 -12.73
C HIS A 96 0.02 13.90 -12.61
N SER A 97 -0.16 14.96 -13.38
CA SER A 97 -1.33 15.85 -13.28
C SER A 97 -2.69 15.18 -13.54
N ASP A 98 -2.72 14.02 -14.15
CA ASP A 98 -3.92 13.24 -14.48
C ASP A 98 -4.11 11.99 -13.59
N LYS A 99 -3.28 11.83 -12.55
CA LYS A 99 -3.32 10.63 -11.69
C LYS A 99 -4.67 10.44 -11.03
N ILE A 100 -5.21 11.47 -10.38
CA ILE A 100 -6.48 11.35 -9.65
C ILE A 100 -7.59 11.00 -10.63
N GLU A 101 -7.70 11.72 -11.74
CA GLU A 101 -8.74 11.52 -12.75
C GLU A 101 -8.71 10.11 -13.34
N LYS A 102 -7.54 9.63 -13.76
CA LYS A 102 -7.37 8.29 -14.35
C LYS A 102 -7.69 7.18 -13.36
N THR A 103 -7.19 7.31 -12.12
CA THR A 103 -7.42 6.30 -11.08
C THR A 103 -8.89 6.27 -10.68
N PHE A 104 -9.52 7.44 -10.57
CA PHE A 104 -10.93 7.56 -10.23
C PHE A 104 -11.84 7.01 -11.35
N LYS A 105 -11.55 7.31 -12.61
CA LYS A 105 -12.26 6.72 -13.74
C LYS A 105 -12.20 5.18 -13.68
N LYS A 106 -11.01 4.62 -13.42
CA LYS A 106 -10.85 3.17 -13.27
C LYS A 106 -11.62 2.61 -12.07
N MET A 107 -11.71 3.36 -10.98
CA MET A 107 -12.52 3.01 -9.81
C MET A 107 -14.00 2.88 -10.17
N LEU A 108 -14.57 3.89 -10.84
CA LEU A 108 -15.98 3.88 -11.26
C LEU A 108 -16.28 2.74 -12.23
N GLU A 109 -15.39 2.47 -13.19
CA GLU A 109 -15.51 1.32 -14.10
C GLU A 109 -15.54 -0.01 -13.35
N THR A 110 -14.71 -0.15 -12.31
CA THR A 110 -14.59 -1.39 -11.50
C THR A 110 -15.80 -1.61 -10.61
N GLU A 111 -16.32 -0.55 -10.01
CA GLU A 111 -17.55 -0.58 -9.21
C GLU A 111 -18.76 -0.94 -10.08
N ASN A 112 -18.80 -0.44 -11.32
CA ASN A 112 -19.92 -0.63 -12.23
C ASN A 112 -21.29 -0.33 -11.55
N GLY A 113 -21.35 0.80 -10.84
CA GLY A 113 -22.53 1.27 -10.12
C GLY A 113 -22.79 0.59 -8.77
N ASN A 114 -21.98 -0.38 -8.34
CA ASN A 114 -22.12 -1.03 -7.03
C ASN A 114 -21.01 -0.59 -6.08
N THR A 115 -21.29 0.45 -5.30
CA THR A 115 -20.35 1.03 -4.31
C THR A 115 -20.24 0.24 -3.01
N ASP A 116 -21.10 -0.77 -2.78
CA ASP A 116 -21.06 -1.61 -1.57
C ASP A 116 -20.02 -2.74 -1.67
N VAL A 117 -19.49 -2.99 -2.86
CA VAL A 117 -18.40 -3.95 -3.05
C VAL A 117 -17.07 -3.29 -2.71
N PRO A 118 -16.22 -3.90 -1.85
CA PRO A 118 -14.87 -3.40 -1.59
C PRO A 118 -14.03 -3.35 -2.88
N VAL A 119 -13.49 -2.19 -3.23
CA VAL A 119 -12.67 -2.02 -4.44
C VAL A 119 -11.35 -1.34 -4.11
N LEU A 120 -10.27 -1.89 -4.67
CA LEU A 120 -8.93 -1.33 -4.70
C LEU A 120 -8.48 -1.18 -6.15
N VAL A 121 -8.15 0.04 -6.54
CA VAL A 121 -7.48 0.32 -7.82
C VAL A 121 -6.05 0.73 -7.53
N HIS A 122 -5.09 0.23 -8.28
CA HIS A 122 -3.70 0.67 -8.17
C HIS A 122 -3.07 0.88 -9.54
N THR A 123 -2.00 1.68 -9.56
CA THR A 123 -1.28 2.04 -10.80
C THR A 123 0.16 1.54 -10.75
N ASP A 124 0.86 1.59 -11.89
CA ASP A 124 2.32 1.51 -11.91
C ASP A 124 2.93 2.86 -11.49
N LEU A 125 4.22 2.88 -11.30
CA LEU A 125 4.99 4.07 -10.99
C LEU A 125 6.32 4.10 -11.77
N CYS A 126 6.78 5.33 -12.11
CA CYS A 126 8.08 5.59 -12.71
C CYS A 126 9.10 5.77 -11.60
N VAL A 127 10.13 4.91 -11.55
CA VAL A 127 11.22 5.05 -10.57
C VAL A 127 12.18 6.14 -11.03
N VAL A 128 12.42 7.13 -10.17
CA VAL A 128 13.29 8.28 -10.45
C VAL A 128 14.35 8.45 -9.35
N ASP A 129 15.45 9.15 -9.65
CA ASP A 129 16.43 9.57 -8.65
C ASP A 129 15.95 10.81 -7.85
N GLU A 130 16.79 11.32 -6.95
CA GLU A 130 16.49 12.52 -6.14
C GLU A 130 16.16 13.74 -6.99
N ASN A 131 16.71 13.84 -8.21
CA ASN A 131 16.54 14.96 -9.14
C ASN A 131 15.46 14.72 -10.19
N LEU A 132 14.60 13.70 -10.00
CA LEU A 132 13.53 13.29 -10.90
C LEU A 132 14.01 12.74 -12.27
N ASN A 133 15.28 12.37 -12.42
CA ASN A 133 15.76 11.65 -13.60
C ASN A 133 15.25 10.22 -13.58
N THR A 134 14.71 9.74 -14.70
CA THR A 134 14.14 8.41 -14.80
C THR A 134 15.19 7.32 -14.67
N ILE A 135 15.08 6.48 -13.64
CA ILE A 135 15.86 5.25 -13.48
C ILE A 135 15.18 4.09 -14.23
N ASN A 136 13.86 3.97 -14.09
CA ASN A 136 13.07 2.98 -14.81
C ASN A 136 11.62 3.47 -14.97
N PRO A 137 11.04 3.40 -16.19
CA PRO A 137 9.68 3.90 -16.43
C PRO A 137 8.56 3.03 -15.83
N SER A 138 8.89 1.84 -15.30
CA SER A 138 7.91 0.91 -14.71
C SER A 138 8.52 0.14 -13.55
N TYR A 139 7.96 0.32 -12.35
CA TYR A 139 8.36 -0.44 -11.17
C TYR A 139 7.97 -1.92 -11.28
N PHE A 140 6.82 -2.21 -11.88
CA PHE A 140 6.37 -3.59 -12.11
C PHE A 140 7.37 -4.37 -12.96
N LYS A 141 7.88 -3.76 -14.05
CA LYS A 141 8.91 -4.37 -14.89
C LYS A 141 10.25 -4.50 -14.16
N LEU A 142 10.70 -3.42 -13.49
CA LEU A 142 11.94 -3.41 -12.72
C LEU A 142 11.96 -4.49 -11.64
N SER A 143 10.89 -4.57 -10.86
CA SER A 143 10.78 -5.49 -9.72
C SER A 143 10.25 -6.88 -10.10
N ARG A 144 9.92 -7.09 -11.38
CA ARG A 144 9.33 -8.34 -11.89
C ARG A 144 8.09 -8.76 -11.08
N ILE A 145 7.29 -7.77 -10.70
CA ILE A 145 6.01 -7.97 -10.02
C ILE A 145 4.95 -8.29 -11.09
N LYS A 146 3.99 -9.11 -10.72
CA LYS A 146 2.80 -9.37 -11.53
C LYS A 146 1.60 -8.81 -10.80
N ASN A 147 0.64 -8.26 -11.52
CA ASN A 147 -0.65 -7.98 -10.95
C ASN A 147 -1.32 -9.31 -10.56
N GLU A 148 -1.52 -9.51 -9.28
CA GLU A 148 -2.16 -10.70 -8.72
C GLU A 148 -3.32 -10.23 -7.86
N THR A 149 -4.48 -10.87 -8.01
CA THR A 149 -5.68 -10.48 -7.24
C THR A 149 -6.14 -11.57 -6.29
N ALA A 150 -5.58 -12.78 -6.44
CA ALA A 150 -5.99 -13.94 -5.67
C ALA A 150 -5.42 -13.94 -4.24
N LEU A 151 -6.25 -14.27 -3.25
CA LEU A 151 -5.90 -14.30 -1.83
C LEU A 151 -4.66 -15.15 -1.52
N ASN A 152 -4.52 -16.33 -2.17
CA ASN A 152 -3.35 -17.18 -2.00
C ASN A 152 -2.03 -16.55 -2.44
N ARG A 153 -2.10 -15.52 -3.27
CA ARG A 153 -0.93 -14.73 -3.72
C ARG A 153 -0.72 -13.54 -2.80
N ALA A 154 -1.81 -12.88 -2.42
CA ALA A 154 -1.79 -11.70 -1.58
C ALA A 154 -1.19 -11.98 -0.19
N ILE A 155 -1.47 -13.12 0.44
CA ILE A 155 -0.90 -13.49 1.74
C ILE A 155 0.61 -13.72 1.70
N VAL A 156 1.17 -14.08 0.54
CA VAL A 156 2.60 -14.40 0.38
C VAL A 156 3.44 -13.17 0.07
N GLN A 157 2.88 -12.24 -0.70
CA GLN A 157 3.63 -11.06 -1.17
C GLN A 157 2.67 -9.93 -1.56
N ASN A 158 2.94 -8.73 -1.06
CA ASN A 158 2.29 -7.51 -1.54
C ASN A 158 2.73 -7.21 -2.98
N CYS A 159 1.76 -6.86 -3.84
CA CYS A 159 2.03 -6.38 -5.20
C CYS A 159 1.54 -4.95 -5.44
N VAL A 160 0.92 -4.33 -4.45
CA VAL A 160 0.49 -2.93 -4.51
C VAL A 160 1.47 -2.03 -3.76
N THR A 161 1.55 -0.77 -4.11
CA THR A 161 2.38 0.23 -3.42
C THR A 161 1.45 1.31 -2.89
N GLY A 162 1.58 1.69 -1.62
CA GLY A 162 0.66 2.60 -0.93
C GLY A 162 0.33 3.86 -1.72
N CYS A 163 1.34 4.59 -2.20
CA CYS A 163 1.14 5.83 -2.95
C CYS A 163 0.45 5.64 -4.32
N THR A 164 0.23 4.40 -4.78
CA THR A 164 -0.43 4.11 -6.06
C THR A 164 -1.91 3.79 -5.93
N ILE A 165 -2.41 3.52 -4.71
CA ILE A 165 -3.75 2.98 -4.52
C ILE A 165 -4.83 4.05 -4.37
N MET A 166 -6.00 3.74 -4.91
CA MET A 166 -7.28 4.33 -4.54
C MET A 166 -8.18 3.21 -4.02
N VAL A 167 -8.89 3.48 -2.94
CA VAL A 167 -9.86 2.54 -2.35
C VAL A 167 -11.20 3.24 -2.15
N ASN A 168 -12.29 2.47 -2.19
CA ASN A 168 -13.60 2.99 -1.85
C ASN A 168 -13.91 2.81 -0.35
N LYS A 169 -14.94 3.50 0.10
CA LYS A 169 -15.39 3.46 1.50
C LYS A 169 -15.82 2.07 1.96
N ALA A 170 -16.36 1.24 1.04
CA ALA A 170 -16.73 -0.14 1.36
C ALA A 170 -15.51 -0.97 1.79
N LEU A 171 -14.34 -0.75 1.16
CA LEU A 171 -13.10 -1.39 1.56
C LEU A 171 -12.59 -0.87 2.91
N LEU A 172 -12.62 0.46 3.14
CA LEU A 172 -12.17 1.04 4.40
C LEU A 172 -13.01 0.61 5.60
N LYS A 173 -14.33 0.46 5.44
CA LYS A 173 -15.21 -0.06 6.50
C LYS A 173 -14.80 -1.47 6.97
N LEU A 174 -14.13 -2.24 6.12
CA LEU A 174 -13.60 -3.55 6.47
C LEU A 174 -12.19 -3.48 7.06
N ALA A 175 -11.45 -2.39 6.87
CA ALA A 175 -10.09 -2.27 7.39
C ALA A 175 -10.02 -2.44 8.91
N GLY A 176 -11.05 -1.96 9.63
CA GLY A 176 -11.22 -2.14 11.08
C GLY A 176 -10.06 -1.54 11.89
N ASP A 177 -10.10 -1.85 13.18
CA ASP A 177 -8.96 -1.58 14.07
C ASP A 177 -7.81 -2.53 13.71
N THR A 178 -6.60 -2.00 13.63
CA THR A 178 -5.41 -2.76 13.30
C THR A 178 -4.47 -2.89 14.51
N ASN A 179 -3.64 -3.92 14.49
CA ASN A 179 -2.66 -4.18 15.53
C ASN A 179 -1.23 -4.32 14.96
N GLU A 180 -0.27 -4.67 15.81
CA GLU A 180 1.12 -4.85 15.44
C GLU A 180 1.36 -5.93 14.37
N ASN A 181 0.45 -6.89 14.20
CA ASN A 181 0.58 -7.98 13.23
C ASN A 181 0.31 -7.53 11.78
N VAL A 182 -0.37 -6.39 11.59
CA VAL A 182 -0.52 -5.78 10.25
C VAL A 182 0.83 -5.21 9.82
N ILE A 183 1.32 -5.63 8.66
CA ILE A 183 2.65 -5.24 8.18
C ILE A 183 2.65 -3.78 7.72
N MET A 184 1.70 -3.40 6.83
CA MET A 184 1.54 -2.06 6.29
C MET A 184 0.09 -1.86 5.79
N HIS A 185 -0.39 -0.62 5.77
CA HIS A 185 -1.75 -0.28 5.38
C HIS A 185 -2.13 -0.78 3.98
N ASP A 186 -1.24 -0.62 2.99
CA ASP A 186 -1.45 -1.03 1.61
C ASP A 186 -1.61 -2.55 1.48
N TRP A 187 -0.77 -3.33 2.18
CA TRP A 187 -0.88 -4.78 2.17
C TRP A 187 -2.15 -5.27 2.87
N TRP A 188 -2.54 -4.61 3.95
CA TRP A 188 -3.77 -4.94 4.67
C TRP A 188 -5.01 -4.73 3.80
N LEU A 189 -5.11 -3.54 3.17
CA LEU A 189 -6.19 -3.22 2.24
C LEU A 189 -6.21 -4.16 1.03
N TYR A 190 -5.04 -4.51 0.50
CA TYR A 190 -4.90 -5.48 -0.58
C TYR A 190 -5.40 -6.88 -0.18
N LEU A 191 -5.12 -7.36 1.04
CA LEU A 191 -5.64 -8.63 1.55
C LEU A 191 -7.16 -8.62 1.63
N ILE A 192 -7.75 -7.55 2.18
CA ILE A 192 -9.20 -7.39 2.29
C ILE A 192 -9.85 -7.40 0.91
N ALA A 193 -9.33 -6.62 -0.02
CA ALA A 193 -9.85 -6.58 -1.38
C ALA A 193 -9.71 -7.93 -2.11
N SER A 194 -8.61 -8.66 -1.87
CA SER A 194 -8.39 -10.02 -2.42
C SER A 194 -9.38 -11.06 -1.88
N ALA A 195 -9.86 -10.89 -0.65
CA ALA A 195 -10.77 -11.84 -0.01
C ALA A 195 -12.24 -11.52 -0.27
N PHE A 196 -12.63 -10.25 -0.34
CA PHE A 196 -14.02 -9.81 -0.25
C PHE A 196 -14.44 -8.86 -1.36
N GLY A 197 -13.55 -8.46 -2.26
CA GLY A 197 -13.81 -7.40 -3.21
C GLY A 197 -13.20 -7.59 -4.58
N LYS A 198 -12.88 -6.47 -5.21
CA LYS A 198 -12.25 -6.40 -6.52
C LYS A 198 -10.94 -5.62 -6.46
N ILE A 199 -9.98 -6.03 -7.27
CA ILE A 199 -8.69 -5.35 -7.43
C ILE A 199 -8.47 -5.13 -8.91
N GLU A 200 -8.19 -3.89 -9.29
CA GLU A 200 -7.89 -3.52 -10.66
C GLU A 200 -6.56 -2.78 -10.78
N PHE A 201 -5.84 -3.09 -11.84
CA PHE A 201 -4.56 -2.50 -12.15
C PHE A 201 -4.66 -1.59 -13.37
N LEU A 202 -4.44 -0.31 -13.18
CA LEU A 202 -4.21 0.62 -14.26
C LEU A 202 -2.73 0.54 -14.68
N ASN A 203 -2.48 -0.07 -15.84
CA ASN A 203 -1.11 -0.32 -16.33
C ASN A 203 -0.48 0.97 -16.91
N GLU A 204 -0.48 2.02 -16.10
CA GLU A 204 0.14 3.32 -16.39
C GLU A 204 0.93 3.79 -15.16
N ALA A 205 2.13 4.32 -15.38
CA ALA A 205 2.89 4.99 -14.33
C ALA A 205 2.29 6.40 -14.11
N THR A 206 1.69 6.62 -12.94
CA THR A 206 1.03 7.87 -12.59
C THR A 206 1.79 8.71 -11.57
N ILE A 207 2.95 8.20 -11.13
CA ILE A 207 3.80 8.81 -10.10
C ILE A 207 5.26 8.72 -10.54
N LYS A 208 6.01 9.77 -10.31
CA LYS A 208 7.47 9.75 -10.24
C LYS A 208 7.87 9.36 -8.81
N TYR A 209 8.18 8.07 -8.62
CA TYR A 209 8.54 7.49 -7.34
C TYR A 209 10.02 7.72 -7.04
N ARG A 210 10.29 8.64 -6.13
CA ARG A 210 11.64 9.12 -5.84
C ARG A 210 12.45 8.14 -5.01
N GLN A 211 13.70 7.94 -5.41
CA GLN A 211 14.66 7.10 -4.68
C GLN A 211 15.73 7.97 -4.04
N HIS A 212 15.84 7.89 -2.72
CA HIS A 212 16.89 8.53 -1.92
C HIS A 212 17.27 7.67 -0.72
N SER A 213 18.30 8.06 0.02
CA SER A 213 18.88 7.26 1.11
C SER A 213 17.93 7.05 2.31
N LYS A 214 16.91 7.91 2.45
CA LYS A 214 15.96 7.89 3.58
C LYS A 214 14.62 7.21 3.24
N ASN A 215 14.42 6.64 2.04
CA ASN A 215 13.18 5.89 1.76
C ASN A 215 13.02 4.72 2.73
N GLU A 216 11.84 4.56 3.33
CA GLU A 216 11.55 3.43 4.22
C GLU A 216 11.55 2.10 3.45
N VAL A 217 10.98 2.05 2.27
CA VAL A 217 10.84 0.84 1.43
C VAL A 217 11.43 1.08 0.05
N GLY A 218 12.22 1.86 -0.36
CA GLY A 218 12.69 2.16 -1.72
C GLY A 218 12.64 1.02 -2.74
N ALA A 219 12.66 1.33 -4.03
CA ALA A 219 12.70 0.39 -5.16
C ALA A 219 14.04 -0.37 -5.22
N LYS A 220 14.37 -1.07 -4.15
CA LYS A 220 15.58 -1.89 -4.08
C LYS A 220 15.37 -3.10 -4.99
N GLY A 221 16.15 -3.19 -6.07
CA GLY A 221 16.25 -4.40 -6.88
C GLY A 221 16.57 -5.63 -6.00
N LEU A 222 16.68 -6.82 -6.59
CA LEU A 222 17.01 -8.07 -5.89
C LEU A 222 18.36 -7.95 -5.16
N LYS A 223 18.36 -7.30 -3.97
CA LYS A 223 19.53 -7.35 -3.08
C LYS A 223 19.54 -8.69 -2.35
N TYR A 224 20.71 -9.25 -2.21
CA TYR A 224 20.95 -10.41 -1.35
C TYR A 224 20.49 -10.07 0.07
N ARG A 225 19.48 -10.80 0.56
CA ARG A 225 19.02 -10.71 1.94
C ARG A 225 19.58 -11.87 2.75
N LYS A 226 20.00 -11.62 3.98
CA LYS A 226 20.44 -12.68 4.89
C LYS A 226 19.26 -13.64 5.18
N ASN A 227 19.58 -14.92 5.41
CA ASN A 227 18.54 -15.93 5.73
C ASN A 227 17.68 -15.55 6.94
N SER A 228 18.27 -14.87 7.94
CA SER A 228 17.52 -14.36 9.10
C SER A 228 16.46 -13.33 8.70
N GLU A 229 16.78 -12.40 7.80
CA GLU A 229 15.83 -11.39 7.31
C GLU A 229 14.70 -12.03 6.50
N LEU A 230 15.01 -13.06 5.72
CA LEU A 230 14.03 -13.81 4.95
C LEU A 230 13.06 -14.56 5.88
N LYS A 231 13.58 -15.23 6.92
CA LYS A 231 12.75 -15.90 7.94
C LYS A 231 11.87 -14.93 8.71
N ASN A 232 12.43 -13.79 9.14
CA ASN A 232 11.66 -12.75 9.82
C ASN A 232 10.56 -12.16 8.93
N SER A 233 10.84 -11.98 7.63
CA SER A 233 9.84 -11.54 6.66
C SER A 233 8.71 -12.56 6.49
N LEU A 234 9.02 -13.86 6.49
CA LEU A 234 8.01 -14.92 6.44
C LEU A 234 7.18 -14.95 7.72
N LEU A 235 7.81 -14.88 8.89
CA LEU A 235 7.10 -14.86 10.17
C LEU A 235 6.08 -13.71 10.21
N LYS A 236 6.46 -12.51 9.75
CA LYS A 236 5.52 -11.38 9.66
C LYS A 236 4.32 -11.72 8.77
N THR A 237 4.51 -12.43 7.64
CA THR A 237 3.38 -12.80 6.78
C THR A 237 2.48 -13.87 7.41
N TYR A 238 3.02 -14.78 8.20
CA TYR A 238 2.22 -15.76 8.95
C TYR A 238 1.39 -15.07 10.03
N ASN A 239 2.01 -14.20 10.84
CA ASN A 239 1.31 -13.45 11.90
C ASN A 239 0.20 -12.57 11.32
N GLN A 240 0.48 -11.86 10.21
CA GLN A 240 -0.54 -11.06 9.53
C GLN A 240 -1.69 -11.94 9.00
N THR A 241 -1.40 -13.13 8.45
CA THR A 241 -2.41 -14.05 7.95
C THR A 241 -3.25 -14.64 9.09
N GLU A 242 -2.63 -14.94 10.22
CA GLU A 242 -3.33 -15.42 11.43
C GLU A 242 -4.28 -14.33 11.97
N TYR A 243 -3.79 -13.10 12.08
CA TYR A 243 -4.63 -11.97 12.46
C TYR A 243 -5.77 -11.74 11.46
N PHE A 244 -5.50 -11.81 10.16
CA PHE A 244 -6.52 -11.70 9.12
C PHE A 244 -7.60 -12.79 9.28
N CYS A 245 -7.19 -14.02 9.55
CA CYS A 245 -8.12 -15.14 9.76
C CYS A 245 -9.04 -14.90 10.96
N SER A 246 -8.50 -14.40 12.08
CA SER A 246 -9.28 -14.09 13.28
C SER A 246 -10.20 -12.88 13.11
N ALA A 247 -9.69 -11.81 12.51
CA ALA A 247 -10.44 -10.57 12.28
C ALA A 247 -11.67 -10.78 11.36
N PHE A 248 -11.56 -11.72 10.41
CA PHE A 248 -12.61 -11.98 9.42
C PHE A 248 -13.24 -13.38 9.53
N GLU A 249 -13.12 -14.07 10.66
CA GLU A 249 -13.57 -15.46 10.83
C GLU A 249 -15.03 -15.67 10.37
N ASN A 250 -15.93 -14.75 10.67
CA ASN A 250 -17.35 -14.83 10.33
C ASN A 250 -17.67 -14.44 8.88
N ARG A 251 -16.71 -13.88 8.14
CA ARG A 251 -16.88 -13.44 6.73
C ARG A 251 -16.17 -14.35 5.74
N LEU A 252 -15.16 -15.08 6.19
CA LEU A 252 -14.39 -15.98 5.34
C LEU A 252 -15.21 -17.23 4.98
N SER A 253 -15.22 -17.58 3.68
CA SER A 253 -15.74 -18.88 3.24
C SER A 253 -14.87 -20.02 3.77
N GLU A 254 -15.43 -21.23 3.85
CA GLU A 254 -14.67 -22.41 4.32
C GLU A 254 -13.43 -22.68 3.46
N ASN A 255 -13.49 -22.45 2.15
CA ASN A 255 -12.33 -22.59 1.27
C ASN A 255 -11.21 -21.55 1.60
N GLN A 256 -11.60 -20.32 1.91
CA GLN A 256 -10.64 -19.29 2.36
C GLN A 256 -10.04 -19.64 3.71
N LYS A 257 -10.83 -20.11 4.68
CA LYS A 257 -10.33 -20.55 5.99
C LYS A 257 -9.33 -21.70 5.85
N VAL A 258 -9.62 -22.70 5.03
CA VAL A 258 -8.69 -23.81 4.74
C VAL A 258 -7.41 -23.28 4.11
N LEU A 259 -7.50 -22.40 3.12
CA LEU A 259 -6.35 -21.79 2.46
C LEU A 259 -5.44 -21.07 3.45
N LEU A 260 -6.01 -20.18 4.28
CA LEU A 260 -5.27 -19.40 5.27
C LEU A 260 -4.62 -20.29 6.33
N LYS A 261 -5.36 -21.27 6.87
CA LYS A 261 -4.83 -22.25 7.84
C LYS A 261 -3.66 -23.05 7.26
N GLU A 262 -3.75 -23.50 6.01
CA GLU A 262 -2.66 -24.22 5.35
C GLU A 262 -1.41 -23.36 5.17
N TYR A 263 -1.58 -22.06 4.89
CA TYR A 263 -0.47 -21.12 4.83
C TYR A 263 0.20 -20.93 6.20
N ILE A 264 -0.58 -20.67 7.25
CA ILE A 264 -0.09 -20.53 8.62
C ILE A 264 0.65 -21.80 9.08
N ASN A 265 0.09 -22.97 8.79
CA ASN A 265 0.67 -24.25 9.18
C ASN A 265 1.98 -24.61 8.46
N LEU A 266 2.36 -23.89 7.39
CA LEU A 266 3.68 -24.08 6.76
C LEU A 266 4.82 -24.00 7.78
N GLN A 267 4.69 -23.20 8.84
CA GLN A 267 5.70 -23.10 9.90
C GLN A 267 6.04 -24.45 10.54
N ASN A 268 5.03 -25.31 10.68
CA ASN A 268 5.09 -26.54 11.45
C ASN A 268 5.27 -27.81 10.58
N TYR A 269 5.23 -27.65 9.24
CA TYR A 269 5.31 -28.79 8.34
C TYR A 269 6.75 -29.26 8.10
N SER A 270 6.94 -30.56 7.87
CA SER A 270 8.21 -31.08 7.33
C SER A 270 8.50 -30.48 5.96
N LYS A 271 9.76 -30.42 5.56
CA LYS A 271 10.18 -29.80 4.28
C LYS A 271 9.43 -30.36 3.07
N ILE A 272 9.21 -31.66 3.00
CA ILE A 272 8.47 -32.28 1.89
C ILE A 272 7.01 -31.83 1.90
N LYS A 273 6.36 -31.81 3.06
CA LYS A 273 4.97 -31.36 3.20
C LYS A 273 4.84 -29.88 2.87
N LYS A 274 5.77 -29.03 3.30
CA LYS A 274 5.82 -27.61 2.93
C LYS A 274 5.82 -27.43 1.42
N ILE A 275 6.74 -28.08 0.71
CA ILE A 275 6.85 -27.96 -0.76
C ILE A 275 5.54 -28.40 -1.43
N ARG A 276 4.98 -29.55 -1.02
CA ARG A 276 3.71 -30.05 -1.57
C ARG A 276 2.56 -29.05 -1.33
N THR A 277 2.46 -28.47 -0.12
CA THR A 277 1.44 -27.49 0.24
C THR A 277 1.61 -26.20 -0.56
N ILE A 278 2.84 -25.67 -0.67
CA ILE A 278 3.12 -24.47 -1.48
C ILE A 278 2.72 -24.68 -2.94
N VAL A 279 3.01 -25.84 -3.51
CA VAL A 279 2.63 -26.15 -4.90
C VAL A 279 1.12 -26.31 -5.03
N LYS A 280 0.48 -27.08 -4.14
CA LYS A 280 -0.97 -27.33 -4.16
C LYS A 280 -1.78 -26.04 -4.10
N TYR A 281 -1.45 -25.15 -3.17
CA TYR A 281 -2.19 -23.89 -2.95
C TYR A 281 -1.59 -22.70 -3.71
N ARG A 282 -0.53 -22.92 -4.50
CA ARG A 282 0.17 -21.88 -5.28
C ARG A 282 0.67 -20.71 -4.44
N PHE A 283 1.19 -20.97 -3.25
CA PHE A 283 1.80 -19.94 -2.38
C PHE A 283 3.16 -19.46 -2.92
N PHE A 284 3.15 -18.85 -4.09
CA PHE A 284 4.38 -18.47 -4.79
C PHE A 284 4.60 -16.96 -4.73
N LYS A 285 5.86 -16.53 -4.57
CA LYS A 285 6.29 -15.16 -4.82
C LYS A 285 6.37 -14.87 -6.32
N HIS A 286 6.39 -13.58 -6.71
CA HIS A 286 6.19 -13.16 -8.10
C HIS A 286 7.29 -13.57 -9.07
N SER A 287 8.59 -13.48 -8.72
CA SER A 287 9.67 -13.85 -9.62
C SER A 287 10.12 -15.30 -9.43
N LEU A 288 10.69 -15.92 -10.49
CA LEU A 288 11.21 -17.30 -10.41
C LEU A 288 12.26 -17.45 -9.30
N LEU A 289 13.21 -16.49 -9.23
CA LEU A 289 14.24 -16.50 -8.19
C LEU A 289 13.61 -16.39 -6.78
N ARG A 290 12.62 -15.51 -6.59
CA ARG A 290 11.91 -15.40 -5.31
C ARG A 290 11.11 -16.66 -4.98
N LYS A 291 10.56 -17.36 -5.98
CA LYS A 291 9.90 -18.67 -5.78
C LYS A 291 10.88 -19.71 -5.26
N ILE A 292 12.05 -19.82 -5.89
CA ILE A 292 13.10 -20.78 -5.49
C ILE A 292 13.57 -20.47 -4.06
N ILE A 293 13.88 -19.20 -3.76
CA ILE A 293 14.29 -18.77 -2.42
C ILE A 293 13.20 -19.10 -1.40
N HIS A 294 11.94 -18.83 -1.73
CA HIS A 294 10.82 -19.14 -0.85
C HIS A 294 10.74 -20.64 -0.52
N LEU A 295 10.88 -21.51 -1.52
CA LEU A 295 10.91 -22.95 -1.33
C LEU A 295 12.10 -23.46 -0.49
N LEU A 296 13.23 -22.74 -0.55
CA LEU A 296 14.44 -23.11 0.21
C LEU A 296 14.39 -22.63 1.68
N VAL A 297 13.73 -21.51 1.94
CA VAL A 297 13.70 -20.86 3.27
C VAL A 297 12.48 -21.28 4.09
N CYS A 298 11.38 -21.63 3.45
CA CYS A 298 10.25 -22.32 4.09
C CYS A 298 10.60 -23.75 4.41
#